data_b5b3cd6bd6ec15cda01e7e335e3c3f0f
#
_entry.id   b5b3cd6bd6ec15cda01e7e335e3c3f0f
#
_cell.length_a   1.000
_cell.length_b   1.000
_cell.length_c   1.000
_cell.angle_alpha   90.00
_cell.angle_beta   90.00
_cell.angle_gamma   90.00
#
_symmetry.space_group_name_H-M   'P 1'
#
loop_
_entity.id
_entity.type
_entity.pdbx_description
1 polymer ?
#
loop_
_entity_poly.entity_id
_entity_poly.type
_entity_poly.pdbx_seq_one_letter_code
_entity_poly.pdbx_strand_id
1 'polypeptide(L)'
;IVHHLVLDPRPTAATPTLLAAAKTGHLGPTVFRSTDLGRTWNEAAQPPAFDKQADGGGRAVDHTFWLTPGHASEPGVWYAGTSPQGLFRSDDDGLTWRSASPINDDPQYIAWMGTVQDGTPDGPKLHSIIVDPRDPQHLY
;
A
#
# COMPACT_ATOMS: atom_id res chain seq x y z
N ILE A 1 2.48 14.02 -7.48
CA ILE A 1 3.30 12.98 -8.15
C ILE A 1 2.57 11.66 -8.03
N VAL A 2 2.43 10.92 -9.13
CA VAL A 2 1.95 9.53 -9.15
C VAL A 2 3.17 8.62 -9.23
N HIS A 3 3.28 7.67 -8.30
CA HIS A 3 4.39 6.73 -8.22
C HIS A 3 4.06 5.40 -8.90
N HIS A 4 2.82 4.94 -8.77
CA HIS A 4 2.37 3.69 -9.35
C HIS A 4 0.90 3.75 -9.75
N LEU A 5 0.55 3.13 -10.86
CA LEU A 5 -0.83 3.03 -11.36
C LEU A 5 -1.08 1.58 -11.77
N VAL A 6 -2.14 0.98 -11.24
CA VAL A 6 -2.46 -0.43 -11.48
C VAL A 6 -3.94 -0.59 -11.81
N LEU A 7 -4.23 -1.29 -12.90
CA LEU A 7 -5.55 -1.81 -13.20
C LEU A 7 -5.68 -3.22 -12.60
N ASP A 8 -6.78 -3.51 -11.91
CA ASP A 8 -7.07 -4.85 -11.42
C ASP A 8 -7.31 -5.82 -12.61
N PRO A 9 -6.44 -6.80 -12.83
CA PRO A 9 -6.59 -7.76 -13.92
C PRO A 9 -7.49 -8.94 -13.56
N ARG A 10 -7.97 -9.02 -12.29
CA ARG A 10 -8.68 -10.20 -11.80
C ARG A 10 -10.08 -10.29 -12.42
N PRO A 11 -10.46 -11.46 -12.96
CA PRO A 11 -11.77 -11.63 -13.60
C PRO A 11 -12.94 -11.60 -12.61
N THR A 12 -12.65 -11.72 -11.31
CA THR A 12 -13.63 -11.68 -10.21
C THR A 12 -14.00 -10.26 -9.79
N ALA A 13 -13.26 -9.26 -10.24
CA ALA A 13 -13.61 -7.86 -9.98
C ALA A 13 -14.93 -7.51 -10.68
N ALA A 14 -15.93 -7.09 -9.90
CA ALA A 14 -17.24 -6.73 -10.41
C ALA A 14 -17.22 -5.51 -11.36
N THR A 15 -16.24 -4.64 -11.17
CA THR A 15 -15.96 -3.46 -12.01
C THR A 15 -14.46 -3.31 -12.16
N PRO A 16 -13.97 -2.81 -13.32
CA PRO A 16 -12.55 -2.49 -13.46
C PRO A 16 -12.14 -1.47 -12.40
N THR A 17 -11.22 -1.85 -11.52
CA THR A 17 -10.68 -0.96 -10.51
C THR A 17 -9.27 -0.54 -10.89
N LEU A 18 -9.04 0.78 -10.95
CA LEU A 18 -7.70 1.35 -11.02
C LEU A 18 -7.34 1.95 -9.66
N LEU A 19 -6.15 1.66 -9.20
CA LEU A 19 -5.55 2.34 -8.05
C LEU A 19 -4.32 3.12 -8.48
N ALA A 20 -4.18 4.33 -7.96
CA ALA A 20 -3.03 5.19 -8.16
C ALA A 20 -2.40 5.56 -6.82
N ALA A 21 -1.16 5.14 -6.61
CA ALA A 21 -0.34 5.60 -5.48
C ALA A 21 0.20 6.99 -5.81
N ALA A 22 -0.10 7.98 -4.98
CA ALA A 22 0.27 9.36 -5.23
C ALA A 22 0.72 10.08 -3.96
N LYS A 23 1.47 11.16 -4.16
CA LYS A 23 1.74 12.17 -3.13
C LYS A 23 1.27 13.52 -3.63
N THR A 24 0.35 14.11 -2.89
CA THR A 24 -0.15 15.47 -3.16
C THR A 24 0.52 16.47 -2.22
N GLY A 25 0.57 17.74 -2.63
CA GLY A 25 1.26 18.77 -1.85
C GLY A 25 0.59 19.09 -0.51
N HIS A 26 -0.73 18.91 -0.42
CA HIS A 26 -1.52 19.24 0.77
C HIS A 26 -1.97 18.01 1.58
N LEU A 27 -2.25 16.90 0.91
CA LEU A 27 -2.80 15.70 1.55
C LEU A 27 -1.73 14.64 1.88
N GLY A 28 -0.47 14.87 1.44
CA GLY A 28 0.59 13.91 1.63
C GLY A 28 0.47 12.66 0.76
N PRO A 29 1.03 11.52 1.22
CA PRO A 29 0.95 10.25 0.51
C PRO A 29 -0.47 9.67 0.64
N THR A 30 -1.01 9.20 -0.49
CA THR A 30 -2.37 8.65 -0.53
C THR A 30 -2.55 7.67 -1.68
N VAL A 31 -3.72 7.03 -1.75
CA VAL A 31 -4.15 6.19 -2.86
C VAL A 31 -5.44 6.75 -3.43
N PHE A 32 -5.49 6.90 -4.74
CA PHE A 32 -6.72 7.23 -5.45
C PHE A 32 -7.28 6.00 -6.14
N ARG A 33 -8.60 5.91 -6.16
CA ARG A 33 -9.36 4.82 -6.78
C ARG A 33 -10.26 5.35 -7.88
N SER A 34 -10.30 4.64 -9.02
CA SER A 34 -11.27 4.84 -10.09
C SER A 34 -11.96 3.51 -10.44
N THR A 35 -13.25 3.56 -10.70
CA THR A 35 -14.07 2.43 -11.17
C THR A 35 -14.68 2.67 -12.56
N ASP A 36 -14.25 3.74 -13.22
CA ASP A 36 -14.74 4.16 -14.53
C ASP A 36 -13.60 4.38 -15.54
N LEU A 37 -12.54 3.59 -15.40
CA LEU A 37 -11.34 3.62 -16.25
C LEU A 37 -10.62 4.98 -16.24
N GLY A 38 -10.54 5.61 -15.05
CA GLY A 38 -9.78 6.82 -14.83
C GLY A 38 -10.51 8.13 -15.17
N ARG A 39 -11.82 8.09 -15.44
CA ARG A 39 -12.61 9.30 -15.71
C ARG A 39 -12.85 10.11 -14.44
N THR A 40 -13.13 9.41 -13.34
CA THR A 40 -13.25 10.00 -12.01
C THR A 40 -12.36 9.27 -11.01
N TRP A 41 -11.87 10.02 -10.02
CA TRP A 41 -10.97 9.52 -8.99
C TRP A 41 -11.47 9.93 -7.61
N ASN A 42 -11.51 8.97 -6.70
CA ASN A 42 -11.82 9.19 -5.29
C ASN A 42 -10.59 8.84 -4.45
N GLU A 43 -10.28 9.68 -3.49
CA GLU A 43 -9.20 9.42 -2.54
C GLU A 43 -9.60 8.32 -1.55
N ALA A 44 -8.63 7.52 -1.12
CA ALA A 44 -8.82 6.56 -0.03
C ALA A 44 -9.27 7.26 1.24
N ALA A 45 -10.32 6.74 1.88
CA ALA A 45 -10.83 7.28 3.14
C ALA A 45 -9.82 7.13 4.29
N GLN A 46 -9.02 6.06 4.24
CA GLN A 46 -7.90 5.80 5.16
C GLN A 46 -6.71 5.30 4.33
N PRO A 47 -5.81 6.18 3.89
CA PRO A 47 -4.62 5.78 3.15
C PRO A 47 -3.64 4.99 4.02
N PRO A 48 -2.63 4.32 3.41
CA PRO A 48 -1.60 3.61 4.15
C PRO A 48 -0.94 4.50 5.20
N ALA A 49 -1.01 4.09 6.46
CA ALA A 49 -0.39 4.76 7.59
C ALA A 49 0.06 3.71 8.62
N PHE A 50 1.24 3.92 9.22
CA PHE A 50 1.68 3.10 10.33
C PHE A 50 0.80 3.35 11.57
N ASP A 51 0.68 2.32 12.40
CA ASP A 51 -0.04 2.43 13.66
C ASP A 51 0.65 3.46 14.57
N LYS A 52 -0.15 4.30 15.22
CA LYS A 52 0.36 5.30 16.15
C LYS A 52 0.87 4.61 17.41
N GLN A 53 2.07 4.95 17.83
CA GLN A 53 2.60 4.51 19.12
C GLN A 53 1.93 5.27 20.27
N ALA A 54 1.88 4.64 21.44
CA ALA A 54 1.22 5.20 22.62
C ALA A 54 1.84 6.52 23.11
N ASP A 55 3.12 6.73 22.82
CA ASP A 55 3.87 7.97 23.15
C ASP A 55 3.70 9.08 22.10
N GLY A 56 2.88 8.85 21.08
CA GLY A 56 2.69 9.77 19.95
C GLY A 56 3.82 9.73 18.91
N GLY A 57 4.84 8.89 19.13
CA GLY A 57 5.89 8.63 18.17
C GLY A 57 5.47 7.65 17.08
N GLY A 58 6.42 7.25 16.25
CA GLY A 58 6.23 6.23 15.23
C GLY A 58 6.70 6.69 13.85
N ARG A 59 6.70 5.74 12.93
CA ARG A 59 7.03 6.00 11.53
C ARG A 59 5.85 6.66 10.82
N ALA A 60 6.15 7.58 9.90
CA ALA A 60 5.15 8.14 8.99
C ALA A 60 5.42 7.65 7.57
N VAL A 61 4.37 7.31 6.83
CA VAL A 61 4.50 7.06 5.39
C VAL A 61 4.80 8.38 4.70
N ASP A 62 5.86 8.39 3.88
CA ASP A 62 6.19 9.55 3.04
C ASP A 62 5.76 9.34 1.59
N HIS A 63 5.87 8.11 1.10
CA HIS A 63 5.42 7.73 -0.24
C HIS A 63 4.77 6.34 -0.24
N THR A 64 3.68 6.17 -1.00
CA THR A 64 3.22 4.85 -1.43
C THR A 64 3.85 4.56 -2.79
N PHE A 65 4.70 3.51 -2.87
CA PHE A 65 5.47 3.21 -4.07
C PHE A 65 4.89 2.09 -4.91
N TRP A 66 4.25 1.12 -4.26
CA TRP A 66 3.80 -0.08 -4.93
C TRP A 66 2.36 -0.41 -4.58
N LEU A 67 1.61 -0.86 -5.56
CA LEU A 67 0.26 -1.39 -5.40
C LEU A 67 0.19 -2.72 -6.12
N THR A 68 -0.38 -3.73 -5.49
CA THR A 68 -0.58 -5.04 -6.08
C THR A 68 -1.97 -5.57 -5.70
N PRO A 69 -2.77 -6.03 -6.68
CA PRO A 69 -4.00 -6.78 -6.38
C PRO A 69 -3.67 -8.04 -5.58
N GLY A 70 -4.54 -8.41 -4.65
CA GLY A 70 -4.46 -9.65 -3.91
C GLY A 70 -4.69 -10.88 -4.79
N HIS A 71 -4.76 -12.06 -4.17
CA HIS A 71 -5.02 -13.31 -4.86
C HIS A 71 -6.38 -13.30 -5.56
N ALA A 72 -6.51 -14.04 -6.66
CA ALA A 72 -7.76 -14.09 -7.45
C ALA A 72 -8.98 -14.61 -6.65
N SER A 73 -8.78 -15.39 -5.60
CA SER A 73 -9.84 -15.84 -4.69
C SER A 73 -10.26 -14.81 -3.64
N GLU A 74 -9.55 -13.68 -3.56
CA GLU A 74 -9.81 -12.62 -2.57
C GLU A 74 -10.18 -11.31 -3.28
N PRO A 75 -11.41 -11.19 -3.82
CA PRO A 75 -11.86 -9.95 -4.46
C PRO A 75 -11.82 -8.80 -3.44
N GLY A 76 -11.44 -7.62 -3.90
CA GLY A 76 -11.30 -6.42 -3.06
C GLY A 76 -10.01 -6.33 -2.26
N VAL A 77 -9.20 -7.40 -2.18
CA VAL A 77 -7.91 -7.37 -1.50
C VAL A 77 -6.85 -6.70 -2.37
N TRP A 78 -6.09 -5.80 -1.74
CA TRP A 78 -4.93 -5.15 -2.32
C TRP A 78 -3.81 -5.04 -1.29
N TYR A 79 -2.57 -4.96 -1.79
CA TYR A 79 -1.38 -4.69 -1.00
C TYR A 79 -0.70 -3.41 -1.47
N ALA A 80 -0.12 -2.67 -0.52
CA ALA A 80 0.68 -1.49 -0.79
C ALA A 80 2.04 -1.56 -0.11
N GLY A 81 3.08 -1.16 -0.85
CA GLY A 81 4.43 -0.97 -0.33
C GLY A 81 4.77 0.51 -0.27
N THR A 82 5.47 0.93 0.77
CA THR A 82 5.74 2.33 1.07
C THR A 82 7.22 2.66 1.26
N SER A 83 7.52 3.96 1.33
CA SER A 83 8.75 4.55 1.88
C SER A 83 8.36 5.46 3.06
N PRO A 84 9.00 5.34 4.25
CA PRO A 84 9.81 4.21 4.67
C PRO A 84 9.12 2.87 4.43
N GLN A 85 9.90 1.80 4.33
CA GLN A 85 9.39 0.48 4.00
C GLN A 85 8.27 0.04 4.95
N GLY A 86 7.16 -0.34 4.40
CA GLY A 86 6.00 -0.86 5.10
C GLY A 86 5.09 -1.62 4.16
N LEU A 87 4.45 -2.67 4.68
CA LEU A 87 3.44 -3.45 4.00
C LEU A 87 2.07 -3.08 4.55
N PHE A 88 1.15 -2.77 3.67
CA PHE A 88 -0.24 -2.45 4.01
C PHE A 88 -1.20 -3.29 3.20
N ARG A 89 -2.36 -3.59 3.78
CA ARG A 89 -3.42 -4.36 3.13
C ARG A 89 -4.73 -3.57 3.15
N SER A 90 -5.44 -3.62 2.05
CA SER A 90 -6.84 -3.23 1.91
C SER A 90 -7.68 -4.47 1.66
N ASP A 91 -8.91 -4.50 2.19
CA ASP A 91 -9.91 -5.56 1.94
C ASP A 91 -11.15 -5.00 1.24
N ASP A 92 -11.13 -3.75 0.78
CA ASP A 92 -12.27 -3.00 0.26
C ASP A 92 -11.93 -2.20 -1.02
N ASP A 93 -11.16 -2.82 -1.91
CA ASP A 93 -10.76 -2.21 -3.18
C ASP A 93 -9.97 -0.90 -3.03
N GLY A 94 -9.16 -0.78 -1.99
CA GLY A 94 -8.28 0.35 -1.78
C GLY A 94 -8.92 1.57 -1.13
N LEU A 95 -10.14 1.44 -0.55
CA LEU A 95 -10.81 2.53 0.15
C LEU A 95 -10.21 2.77 1.54
N THR A 96 -9.90 1.68 2.25
CA THR A 96 -9.21 1.75 3.54
C THR A 96 -8.02 0.80 3.58
N TRP A 97 -6.98 1.22 4.30
CA TRP A 97 -5.74 0.49 4.42
C TRP A 97 -5.37 0.28 5.88
N ARG A 98 -4.83 -0.89 6.19
CA ARG A 98 -4.32 -1.24 7.51
C ARG A 98 -2.87 -1.71 7.44
N SER A 99 -2.11 -1.41 8.46
CA SER A 99 -0.73 -1.88 8.63
C SER A 99 -0.70 -3.42 8.74
N ALA A 100 0.24 -4.05 8.07
CA ALA A 100 0.59 -5.45 8.31
C ALA A 100 1.53 -5.53 9.53
N SER A 101 1.01 -5.21 10.73
CA SER A 101 1.78 -5.07 11.96
C SER A 101 2.70 -6.25 12.28
N PRO A 102 2.34 -7.52 12.03
CA PRO A 102 3.27 -8.63 12.24
C PRO A 102 4.59 -8.52 11.48
N ILE A 103 4.60 -7.81 10.33
CA ILE A 103 5.81 -7.54 9.55
C ILE A 103 6.37 -6.16 9.89
N ASN A 104 5.52 -5.15 9.85
CA ASN A 104 5.95 -3.76 10.00
C ASN A 104 6.57 -3.47 11.38
N ASP A 105 6.12 -4.17 12.41
CA ASP A 105 6.57 -4.00 13.80
C ASP A 105 7.53 -5.10 14.27
N ASP A 106 7.92 -6.03 13.37
CA ASP A 106 8.89 -7.07 13.69
C ASP A 106 10.27 -6.43 13.94
N PRO A 107 10.86 -6.62 15.15
CA PRO A 107 12.15 -6.04 15.48
C PRO A 107 13.29 -6.52 14.56
N GLN A 108 13.20 -7.76 14.05
CA GLN A 108 14.21 -8.32 13.14
C GLN A 108 14.10 -7.66 11.77
N TYR A 109 12.89 -7.47 11.27
CA TYR A 109 12.65 -6.75 10.02
C TYR A 109 13.17 -5.31 10.11
N ILE A 110 12.84 -4.62 11.20
CA ILE A 110 13.31 -3.24 11.45
C ILE A 110 14.85 -3.19 11.52
N ALA A 111 15.48 -4.15 12.22
CA ALA A 111 16.93 -4.23 12.32
C ALA A 111 17.61 -4.47 10.96
N TRP A 112 17.02 -5.29 10.09
CA TRP A 112 17.55 -5.54 8.76
C TRP A 112 17.47 -4.32 7.84
N MET A 113 16.45 -3.50 8.02
CA MET A 113 16.23 -2.30 7.19
C MET A 113 17.06 -1.10 7.65
N GLY A 114 17.73 -1.18 8.79
CA GLY A 114 18.55 -0.12 9.37
C GLY A 114 17.74 0.98 10.06
N THR A 115 18.45 1.96 10.59
CA THR A 115 17.87 3.00 11.45
C THR A 115 17.37 4.23 10.71
N VAL A 116 17.74 4.40 9.45
CA VAL A 116 17.32 5.57 8.66
C VAL A 116 15.92 5.33 8.10
N GLN A 117 14.98 6.12 8.56
CA GLN A 117 13.56 6.05 8.21
C GLN A 117 13.09 7.38 7.58
N ASP A 118 13.92 7.95 6.71
CA ASP A 118 13.68 9.30 6.19
C ASP A 118 12.64 9.37 5.04
N GLY A 119 12.16 8.22 4.59
CA GLY A 119 11.10 8.18 3.58
C GLY A 119 11.44 8.87 2.25
N THR A 120 12.71 9.08 1.97
CA THR A 120 13.12 9.67 0.69
C THR A 120 12.99 8.67 -0.46
N PRO A 121 12.92 9.13 -1.73
CA PRO A 121 12.94 8.23 -2.88
C PRO A 121 14.17 7.33 -2.93
N ASP A 122 15.28 7.76 -2.37
CA ASP A 122 16.54 7.01 -2.29
C ASP A 122 16.68 6.20 -1.00
N GLY A 123 15.80 6.41 -0.04
CA GLY A 123 15.77 5.69 1.24
C GLY A 123 15.14 4.29 1.16
N PRO A 124 15.05 3.59 2.29
CA PRO A 124 14.41 2.28 2.39
C PRO A 124 12.97 2.31 1.92
N LYS A 125 12.61 1.37 1.06
CA LYS A 125 11.25 1.26 0.51
C LYS A 125 10.87 -0.17 0.22
N LEU A 126 9.58 -0.47 0.30
CA LEU A 126 8.99 -1.69 -0.22
C LEU A 126 8.39 -1.36 -1.59
N HIS A 127 9.10 -1.74 -2.66
CA HIS A 127 8.75 -1.36 -4.04
C HIS A 127 8.41 -2.56 -4.94
N SER A 128 8.27 -3.75 -4.35
CA SER A 128 7.85 -4.95 -5.08
C SER A 128 7.13 -5.88 -4.13
N ILE A 129 5.93 -6.28 -4.49
CA ILE A 129 5.11 -7.26 -3.77
C ILE A 129 4.53 -8.19 -4.82
N ILE A 130 4.72 -9.48 -4.66
CA ILE A 130 4.17 -10.50 -5.54
C ILE A 130 3.30 -11.42 -4.68
N VAL A 131 2.06 -11.62 -5.08
CA VAL A 131 1.15 -12.59 -4.46
C VAL A 131 1.34 -13.93 -5.15
N ASP A 132 1.57 -15.01 -4.40
CA ASP A 132 1.67 -16.36 -4.99
C ASP A 132 0.31 -16.73 -5.62
N PRO A 133 0.27 -17.03 -6.92
CA PRO A 133 -0.98 -17.38 -7.60
C PRO A 133 -1.59 -18.70 -7.15
N ARG A 134 -0.89 -19.48 -6.33
CA ARG A 134 -1.32 -20.79 -5.80
C ARG A 134 -1.74 -20.71 -4.34
N ASP A 135 -1.33 -19.66 -3.62
CA ASP A 135 -1.55 -19.53 -2.18
C ASP A 135 -1.75 -18.06 -1.78
N PRO A 136 -2.99 -17.66 -1.42
CA PRO A 136 -3.28 -16.28 -1.01
C PRO A 136 -2.56 -15.85 0.27
N GLN A 137 -2.05 -16.79 1.05
CA GLN A 137 -1.33 -16.49 2.29
C GLN A 137 0.17 -16.25 2.05
N HIS A 138 0.63 -16.38 0.81
CA HIS A 138 2.05 -16.29 0.51
C HIS A 138 2.36 -15.05 -0.36
N LEU A 139 3.24 -14.19 0.17
CA LEU A 139 3.77 -13.00 -0.51
C LEU A 139 5.29 -13.11 -0.65
N TYR A 140 5.79 -12.59 -1.78
CA TYR A 140 7.23 -12.43 -2.04
C TYR A 140 7.59 -10.96 -2.16
#